data_4a3b81f653c4b1aa31294d47c8c5b2e3
#
_entry.id   4a3b81f653c4b1aa31294d47c8c5b2e3
#
_cell.length_a   1.000
_cell.length_b   1.000
_cell.length_c   1.000
_cell.angle_alpha   90.00
_cell.angle_beta   90.00
_cell.angle_gamma   90.00
#
_symmetry.space_group_name_H-M   'P 1'
#
loop_
_entity.id
_entity.type
_entity.pdbx_description
1 polymer ?
#
loop_
_entity_poly.entity_id
_entity_poly.type
_entity_poly.pdbx_seq_one_letter_code
_entity_poly.pdbx_strand_id
1 'polypeptide(L)'
;MQSSQKIRLPSVEFYITNVCNLACEGCNRFNNHRFRGFQTWKEYEPIYTKWAEQVQIPSIAILGGEPLLNPDFMSWLSGIRELWPYAKLTTVTNAYRLNQVSGLYHFLKQHQKNTYLQVGIHNKKNKKFVMNQVNNFLSGPTEVEFDNSDPYNEFMWIRDSNGVSIKVEYNWWFHQGSIIQDLETQRFSLHNSDVDRAHANCSMKTCYTFMHGKLYKCGVVGLLPEFAEQYPFDLSEQDQQLIQGYVPLTVDADVESKKEFIKELPNAISQCKFCPETYNGKQIFAVEKREIKC
;
A
#
# COMPACT_ATOMS: atom_id res chain seq x y z
N MET A 1 24.64 23.42 -17.84
CA MET A 1 23.27 22.87 -17.64
C MET A 1 22.96 23.00 -16.19
N GLN A 2 22.06 23.89 -15.78
CA GLN A 2 21.56 23.96 -14.41
C GLN A 2 20.82 22.64 -14.14
N SER A 3 21.31 21.85 -13.20
CA SER A 3 20.58 20.70 -12.64
C SER A 3 19.28 21.26 -12.06
N SER A 4 18.16 21.11 -12.76
CA SER A 4 16.86 21.46 -12.19
C SER A 4 16.68 20.64 -10.92
N GLN A 5 16.52 21.31 -9.79
CA GLN A 5 16.36 20.64 -8.51
C GLN A 5 15.08 19.77 -8.59
N LYS A 6 15.22 18.46 -8.39
CA LYS A 6 14.08 17.53 -8.39
C LYS A 6 13.07 17.93 -7.32
N ILE A 7 11.78 17.81 -7.63
CA ILE A 7 10.71 18.04 -6.68
C ILE A 7 10.75 16.94 -5.61
N ARG A 8 10.68 17.31 -4.34
CA ARG A 8 10.69 16.33 -3.25
C ARG A 8 9.27 15.83 -2.96
N LEU A 9 9.08 14.52 -3.08
CA LEU A 9 7.89 13.80 -2.65
C LEU A 9 8.27 12.95 -1.42
N PRO A 10 7.79 13.26 -0.21
CA PRO A 10 8.36 12.72 1.04
C PRO A 10 8.25 11.21 1.19
N SER A 11 7.11 10.64 0.81
CA SER A 11 6.89 9.19 0.81
C SER A 11 5.87 8.80 -0.24
N VAL A 12 5.96 7.59 -0.76
CA VAL A 12 5.04 7.05 -1.76
C VAL A 12 4.85 5.56 -1.57
N GLU A 13 3.63 5.11 -1.81
CA GLU A 13 3.29 3.70 -1.97
C GLU A 13 3.16 3.37 -3.46
N PHE A 14 3.86 2.36 -3.93
CA PHE A 14 3.64 1.76 -5.24
C PHE A 14 2.63 0.64 -5.09
N TYR A 15 1.43 0.84 -5.61
CA TYR A 15 0.37 -0.16 -5.61
C TYR A 15 0.44 -0.99 -6.89
N ILE A 16 0.83 -2.26 -6.78
CA ILE A 16 1.18 -3.09 -7.94
C ILE A 16 0.22 -4.24 -8.22
N THR A 17 -0.75 -4.49 -7.34
CA THR A 17 -1.70 -5.60 -7.51
C THR A 17 -2.97 -5.42 -6.70
N ASN A 18 -4.10 -5.78 -7.29
CA ASN A 18 -5.40 -5.87 -6.63
C ASN A 18 -5.62 -7.25 -5.96
N VAL A 19 -4.76 -8.23 -6.23
CA VAL A 19 -4.93 -9.60 -5.75
C VAL A 19 -4.39 -9.75 -4.32
N CYS A 20 -5.17 -10.38 -3.45
CA CYS A 20 -4.77 -10.73 -2.09
C CYS A 20 -5.28 -12.13 -1.72
N ASN A 21 -4.47 -12.89 -0.97
CA ASN A 21 -4.85 -14.20 -0.41
C ASN A 21 -5.57 -14.10 0.94
N LEU A 22 -5.76 -12.89 1.46
CA LEU A 22 -6.53 -12.61 2.67
C LEU A 22 -7.77 -11.80 2.35
N ALA A 23 -8.77 -11.88 3.24
CA ALA A 23 -9.98 -11.08 3.23
C ALA A 23 -10.09 -10.33 4.56
N CYS A 24 -9.18 -9.37 4.77
CA CYS A 24 -9.18 -8.55 5.98
C CYS A 24 -10.41 -7.66 5.99
N GLU A 25 -11.19 -7.73 7.05
CA GLU A 25 -12.28 -6.78 7.29
C GLU A 25 -11.70 -5.36 7.38
N GLY A 26 -12.37 -4.38 6.78
CA GLY A 26 -11.91 -2.99 6.75
C GLY A 26 -10.68 -2.73 5.86
N CYS A 27 -10.36 -3.62 4.92
CA CYS A 27 -9.27 -3.40 3.97
C CYS A 27 -9.51 -2.14 3.14
N ASN A 28 -8.67 -1.12 3.32
CA ASN A 28 -8.78 0.15 2.61
C ASN A 28 -8.23 0.12 1.17
N ARG A 29 -7.86 -1.06 0.69
CA ARG A 29 -7.50 -1.34 -0.71
C ARG A 29 -8.54 -2.24 -1.40
N PHE A 30 -9.67 -2.54 -0.75
CA PHE A 30 -10.82 -3.30 -1.26
C PHE A 30 -10.52 -4.75 -1.62
N ASN A 31 -9.36 -5.26 -1.29
CA ASN A 31 -8.92 -6.60 -1.67
C ASN A 31 -9.67 -7.72 -0.92
N ASN A 32 -10.38 -7.39 0.15
CA ASN A 32 -11.30 -8.30 0.84
C ASN A 32 -12.52 -8.71 -0.01
N HIS A 33 -12.81 -8.00 -1.09
CA HIS A 33 -13.92 -8.25 -2.01
C HIS A 33 -13.49 -8.99 -3.29
N ARG A 34 -12.31 -9.64 -3.32
CA ARG A 34 -11.77 -10.33 -4.51
C ARG A 34 -11.52 -9.39 -5.70
N PHE A 35 -11.12 -8.18 -5.41
CA PHE A 35 -10.68 -7.23 -6.39
C PHE A 35 -9.50 -7.81 -7.19
N ARG A 36 -9.43 -7.60 -8.52
CA ARG A 36 -8.55 -8.31 -9.44
C ARG A 36 -7.68 -7.36 -10.23
N GLY A 37 -6.53 -7.85 -10.66
CA GLY A 37 -5.61 -7.17 -11.56
C GLY A 37 -4.17 -7.16 -11.04
N PHE A 38 -3.24 -7.17 -11.99
CA PHE A 38 -1.80 -7.02 -11.76
C PHE A 38 -1.28 -5.92 -12.66
N GLN A 39 -0.28 -5.20 -12.18
CA GLN A 39 0.51 -4.28 -13.00
C GLN A 39 1.88 -4.93 -13.26
N THR A 40 2.40 -4.83 -14.48
CA THR A 40 3.72 -5.33 -14.84
C THR A 40 4.73 -4.19 -14.89
N TRP A 41 5.96 -4.42 -14.43
CA TRP A 41 7.00 -3.39 -14.46
C TRP A 41 7.28 -2.89 -15.87
N LYS A 42 7.40 -3.81 -16.82
CA LYS A 42 7.68 -3.51 -18.22
C LYS A 42 6.70 -2.48 -18.83
N GLU A 43 5.45 -2.53 -18.44
CA GLU A 43 4.42 -1.61 -18.94
C GLU A 43 4.64 -0.19 -18.39
N TYR A 44 5.04 -0.07 -17.12
CA TYR A 44 5.12 1.22 -16.43
C TYR A 44 6.53 1.77 -16.26
N GLU A 45 7.57 0.98 -16.53
CA GLU A 45 8.98 1.39 -16.44
C GLU A 45 9.26 2.70 -17.18
N PRO A 46 8.84 2.92 -18.45
CA PRO A 46 9.13 4.16 -19.16
C PRO A 46 8.52 5.40 -18.48
N ILE A 47 7.35 5.23 -17.83
CA ILE A 47 6.66 6.30 -17.12
C ILE A 47 7.39 6.60 -15.80
N TYR A 48 7.74 5.56 -15.03
CA TYR A 48 8.43 5.74 -13.75
C TYR A 48 9.89 6.23 -13.95
N THR A 49 10.53 5.91 -15.07
CA THR A 49 11.82 6.49 -15.44
C THR A 49 11.71 8.02 -15.57
N LYS A 50 10.70 8.50 -16.30
CA LYS A 50 10.44 9.95 -16.40
C LYS A 50 10.11 10.57 -15.03
N TRP A 51 9.38 9.87 -14.16
CA TRP A 51 9.13 10.34 -12.79
C TRP A 51 10.43 10.46 -11.99
N ALA A 52 11.33 9.49 -12.08
CA ALA A 52 12.60 9.48 -11.36
C ALA A 52 13.55 10.60 -11.80
N GLU A 53 13.43 11.06 -13.04
CA GLU A 53 14.15 12.25 -13.52
C GLU A 53 13.67 13.54 -12.84
N GLN A 54 12.40 13.61 -12.47
CA GLN A 54 11.71 14.83 -12.02
C GLN A 54 11.50 14.90 -10.51
N VAL A 55 11.33 13.74 -9.83
CA VAL A 55 11.05 13.69 -8.40
C VAL A 55 12.09 12.91 -7.63
N GLN A 56 12.36 13.36 -6.41
CA GLN A 56 13.17 12.66 -5.42
C GLN A 56 12.24 12.09 -4.35
N ILE A 57 12.33 10.79 -4.10
CA ILE A 57 11.50 10.08 -3.11
C ILE A 57 12.42 9.43 -2.08
N PRO A 58 12.48 9.92 -0.84
CA PRO A 58 13.32 9.34 0.21
C PRO A 58 12.75 8.06 0.83
N SER A 59 11.43 7.84 0.75
CA SER A 59 10.78 6.66 1.33
C SER A 59 9.76 6.08 0.36
N ILE A 60 9.91 4.80 0.04
CA ILE A 60 9.06 4.07 -0.90
C ILE A 60 8.58 2.78 -0.24
N ALA A 61 7.28 2.53 -0.32
CA ALA A 61 6.68 1.24 0.01
C ALA A 61 6.14 0.57 -1.24
N ILE A 62 6.40 -0.71 -1.43
CA ILE A 62 5.74 -1.55 -2.44
C ILE A 62 4.64 -2.32 -1.71
N LEU A 63 3.42 -2.18 -2.21
CA LEU A 63 2.25 -2.86 -1.66
C LEU A 63 1.20 -3.12 -2.75
N GLY A 64 0.04 -3.59 -2.32
CA GLY A 64 -1.10 -3.90 -3.18
C GLY A 64 -2.19 -4.53 -2.33
N GLY A 65 -2.81 -5.57 -2.85
CA GLY A 65 -3.44 -6.59 -2.04
C GLY A 65 -2.33 -7.33 -1.28
N GLU A 66 -1.74 -8.33 -1.92
CA GLU A 66 -0.50 -8.96 -1.46
C GLU A 66 0.54 -8.83 -2.58
N PRO A 67 1.58 -8.01 -2.43
CA PRO A 67 2.55 -7.76 -3.50
C PRO A 67 3.31 -9.02 -3.94
N LEU A 68 3.54 -9.99 -3.03
CA LEU A 68 4.23 -11.23 -3.35
C LEU A 68 3.38 -12.19 -4.22
N LEU A 69 2.13 -11.86 -4.50
CA LEU A 69 1.29 -12.56 -5.48
C LEU A 69 1.38 -11.96 -6.88
N ASN A 70 1.95 -10.77 -7.03
CA ASN A 70 2.23 -10.24 -8.35
C ASN A 70 3.34 -11.08 -9.01
N PRO A 71 3.10 -11.74 -10.15
CA PRO A 71 4.12 -12.58 -10.79
C PRO A 71 5.35 -11.80 -11.25
N ASP A 72 5.23 -10.48 -11.39
CA ASP A 72 6.31 -9.58 -11.80
C ASP A 72 6.90 -8.78 -10.62
N PHE A 73 6.64 -9.23 -9.37
CA PHE A 73 7.07 -8.54 -8.16
C PHE A 73 8.57 -8.22 -8.12
N MET A 74 9.43 -9.16 -8.52
CA MET A 74 10.87 -8.95 -8.48
C MET A 74 11.34 -7.90 -9.49
N SER A 75 10.68 -7.78 -10.64
CA SER A 75 10.95 -6.70 -11.61
C SER A 75 10.58 -5.34 -11.03
N TRP A 76 9.42 -5.24 -10.35
CA TRP A 76 9.04 -4.03 -9.63
C TRP A 76 10.05 -3.65 -8.56
N LEU A 77 10.46 -4.61 -7.72
CA LEU A 77 11.40 -4.38 -6.63
C LEU A 77 12.75 -3.88 -7.15
N SER A 78 13.28 -4.53 -8.20
CA SER A 78 14.56 -4.18 -8.81
C SER A 78 14.51 -2.86 -9.54
N GLY A 79 13.49 -2.63 -10.36
CA GLY A 79 13.35 -1.41 -11.13
C GLY A 79 13.14 -0.17 -10.26
N ILE A 80 12.32 -0.27 -9.20
CA ILE A 80 12.18 0.84 -8.23
C ILE A 80 13.51 1.13 -7.54
N ARG A 81 14.28 0.10 -7.15
CA ARG A 81 15.60 0.27 -6.53
C ARG A 81 16.58 0.94 -7.49
N GLU A 82 16.55 0.61 -8.77
CA GLU A 82 17.38 1.24 -9.79
C GLU A 82 17.04 2.72 -9.99
N LEU A 83 15.77 3.05 -10.09
CA LEU A 83 15.31 4.43 -10.30
C LEU A 83 15.51 5.33 -9.07
N TRP A 84 15.36 4.79 -7.85
CA TRP A 84 15.56 5.52 -6.60
C TRP A 84 16.57 4.80 -5.68
N PRO A 85 17.86 4.82 -6.01
CA PRO A 85 18.89 4.00 -5.34
C PRO A 85 19.11 4.36 -3.88
N TYR A 86 18.79 5.57 -3.47
CA TYR A 86 18.97 6.06 -2.09
C TYR A 86 17.70 6.03 -1.26
N ALA A 87 16.56 5.70 -1.84
CA ALA A 87 15.31 5.62 -1.11
C ALA A 87 15.34 4.48 -0.06
N LYS A 88 14.74 4.73 1.08
CA LYS A 88 14.35 3.65 1.99
C LYS A 88 13.23 2.87 1.31
N LEU A 89 13.49 1.60 0.97
CA LEU A 89 12.56 0.76 0.23
C LEU A 89 11.98 -0.33 1.13
N THR A 90 10.67 -0.37 1.22
CA THR A 90 9.94 -1.34 2.05
C THR A 90 8.97 -2.13 1.17
N THR A 91 8.91 -3.44 1.35
CA THR A 91 7.81 -4.24 0.83
C THR A 91 6.87 -4.60 1.98
N VAL A 92 5.59 -4.24 1.86
CA VAL A 92 4.55 -4.54 2.85
C VAL A 92 3.84 -5.83 2.44
N THR A 93 3.92 -6.88 3.27
CA THR A 93 3.41 -8.21 2.94
C THR A 93 2.75 -8.89 4.14
N ASN A 94 1.80 -9.79 3.87
CA ASN A 94 1.26 -10.70 4.88
C ASN A 94 2.14 -11.97 5.09
N ALA A 95 3.24 -12.09 4.35
CA ALA A 95 4.25 -13.14 4.41
C ALA A 95 3.80 -14.58 4.03
N TYR A 96 2.56 -14.81 3.59
CA TYR A 96 2.12 -16.17 3.24
C TYR A 96 2.89 -16.77 2.05
N ARG A 97 3.44 -15.92 1.18
CA ARG A 97 4.24 -16.33 0.02
C ARG A 97 5.73 -16.04 0.16
N LEU A 98 6.17 -15.61 1.34
CA LEU A 98 7.53 -15.10 1.56
C LEU A 98 8.61 -16.06 1.07
N ASN A 99 8.50 -17.35 1.40
CA ASN A 99 9.49 -18.38 1.03
C ASN A 99 9.33 -18.91 -0.41
N GLN A 100 8.37 -18.38 -1.17
CA GLN A 100 8.11 -18.82 -2.55
C GLN A 100 8.66 -17.84 -3.59
N VAL A 101 9.11 -16.65 -3.16
CA VAL A 101 9.65 -15.63 -4.07
C VAL A 101 11.14 -15.83 -4.25
N SER A 102 11.50 -16.43 -5.37
CA SER A 102 12.91 -16.67 -5.72
C SER A 102 13.68 -15.37 -5.83
N GLY A 103 14.90 -15.34 -5.28
CA GLY A 103 15.80 -14.18 -5.36
C GLY A 103 15.53 -13.08 -4.34
N LEU A 104 14.38 -13.06 -3.65
CA LEU A 104 14.03 -11.99 -2.71
C LEU A 104 15.03 -11.86 -1.57
N TYR A 105 15.43 -12.99 -0.94
CA TYR A 105 16.42 -12.97 0.13
C TYR A 105 17.76 -12.37 -0.35
N HIS A 106 18.23 -12.81 -1.51
CA HIS A 106 19.48 -12.31 -2.10
C HIS A 106 19.42 -10.80 -2.36
N PHE A 107 18.32 -10.33 -2.91
CA PHE A 107 18.08 -8.90 -3.15
C PHE A 107 18.12 -8.10 -1.84
N LEU A 108 17.43 -8.55 -0.79
CA LEU A 108 17.42 -7.89 0.51
C LEU A 108 18.82 -7.84 1.14
N LYS A 109 19.56 -8.94 1.06
CA LYS A 109 20.96 -9.02 1.52
C LYS A 109 21.86 -8.02 0.79
N GLN A 110 21.71 -7.90 -0.53
CA GLN A 110 22.49 -6.95 -1.35
C GLN A 110 22.17 -5.49 -1.00
N HIS A 111 20.92 -5.18 -0.64
CA HIS A 111 20.41 -3.84 -0.38
C HIS A 111 20.07 -3.58 1.09
N GLN A 112 20.61 -4.35 2.04
CA GLN A 112 20.26 -4.35 3.46
C GLN A 112 20.34 -3.00 4.18
N LYS A 113 21.12 -2.05 3.66
CA LYS A 113 21.29 -0.71 4.28
C LYS A 113 20.01 0.13 4.25
N ASN A 114 19.20 -0.04 3.22
CA ASN A 114 18.02 0.79 2.99
C ASN A 114 16.83 0.02 2.40
N THR A 115 16.84 -1.32 2.51
CA THR A 115 15.72 -2.17 2.08
C THR A 115 15.38 -3.18 3.17
N TYR A 116 14.08 -3.33 3.45
CA TYR A 116 13.59 -4.30 4.41
C TYR A 116 12.16 -4.74 4.06
N LEU A 117 11.71 -5.81 4.67
CA LEU A 117 10.31 -6.24 4.62
C LEU A 117 9.55 -5.71 5.84
N GLN A 118 8.30 -5.35 5.63
CA GLN A 118 7.33 -5.10 6.68
C GLN A 118 6.25 -6.17 6.61
N VAL A 119 6.20 -7.00 7.62
CA VAL A 119 5.29 -8.14 7.69
C VAL A 119 4.12 -7.80 8.61
N GLY A 120 2.91 -7.75 8.04
CA GLY A 120 1.69 -7.54 8.80
C GLY A 120 1.07 -8.85 9.30
N ILE A 121 0.90 -9.01 10.62
CA ILE A 121 0.12 -10.09 11.21
C ILE A 121 -1.29 -9.58 11.46
N HIS A 122 -2.21 -9.94 10.58
CA HIS A 122 -3.58 -9.44 10.59
C HIS A 122 -4.56 -10.27 11.46
N ASN A 123 -4.13 -11.45 11.95
CA ASN A 123 -4.95 -12.30 12.79
C ASN A 123 -4.07 -13.04 13.81
N LYS A 124 -4.47 -13.00 15.09
CA LYS A 124 -3.76 -13.71 16.18
C LYS A 124 -3.60 -15.21 15.92
N LYS A 125 -4.60 -15.85 15.32
CA LYS A 125 -4.56 -17.28 14.97
C LYS A 125 -3.47 -17.61 13.96
N ASN A 126 -3.10 -16.65 13.10
CA ASN A 126 -2.11 -16.83 12.06
C ASN A 126 -0.69 -16.41 12.49
N LYS A 127 -0.52 -15.86 13.71
CA LYS A 127 0.79 -15.42 14.24
C LYS A 127 1.87 -16.49 14.09
N LYS A 128 1.58 -17.71 14.59
CA LYS A 128 2.56 -18.82 14.54
C LYS A 128 2.95 -19.16 13.11
N PHE A 129 1.98 -19.20 12.19
CA PHE A 129 2.26 -19.50 10.79
C PHE A 129 3.14 -18.40 10.16
N VAL A 130 2.77 -17.14 10.33
CA VAL A 130 3.52 -16.00 9.77
C VAL A 130 4.94 -15.93 10.35
N MET A 131 5.09 -16.14 11.67
CA MET A 131 6.41 -16.17 12.29
C MET A 131 7.27 -17.32 11.77
N ASN A 132 6.68 -18.50 11.50
CA ASN A 132 7.40 -19.59 10.87
C ASN A 132 7.86 -19.23 9.44
N GLN A 133 7.04 -18.51 8.66
CA GLN A 133 7.47 -18.02 7.34
C GLN A 133 8.66 -17.07 7.46
N VAL A 134 8.63 -16.14 8.42
CA VAL A 134 9.74 -15.21 8.68
C VAL A 134 11.01 -15.96 9.10
N ASN A 135 10.91 -16.87 10.06
CA ASN A 135 12.05 -17.63 10.55
C ASN A 135 12.68 -18.52 9.46
N ASN A 136 11.85 -19.13 8.60
CA ASN A 136 12.33 -19.96 7.48
C ASN A 136 12.96 -19.11 6.36
N PHE A 137 12.59 -17.84 6.25
CA PHE A 137 13.13 -16.93 5.25
C PHE A 137 14.51 -16.40 5.63
N LEU A 138 14.73 -16.12 6.91
CA LEU A 138 15.99 -15.61 7.42
C LEU A 138 17.06 -16.69 7.50
N SER A 139 18.32 -16.33 7.43
CA SER A 139 19.46 -17.25 7.37
C SER A 139 20.41 -17.07 8.55
N GLY A 140 20.61 -18.15 9.31
CA GLY A 140 21.51 -18.17 10.46
C GLY A 140 20.89 -17.53 11.73
N PRO A 141 21.73 -17.22 12.75
CA PRO A 141 21.26 -16.60 13.96
C PRO A 141 20.56 -15.26 13.73
N THR A 142 19.52 -14.98 14.51
CA THR A 142 18.74 -13.74 14.41
C THR A 142 18.79 -12.94 15.71
N GLU A 143 18.84 -11.62 15.58
CA GLU A 143 18.65 -10.66 16.66
C GLU A 143 17.21 -10.13 16.60
N VAL A 144 16.60 -9.95 17.76
CA VAL A 144 15.24 -9.44 17.90
C VAL A 144 15.25 -8.20 18.76
N GLU A 145 14.71 -7.10 18.21
CA GLU A 145 14.55 -5.83 18.92
C GLU A 145 13.05 -5.48 18.92
N PHE A 146 12.52 -5.17 20.11
CA PHE A 146 11.14 -4.72 20.25
C PHE A 146 11.09 -3.20 20.20
N ASP A 147 10.20 -2.67 19.37
CA ASP A 147 9.93 -1.26 19.28
C ASP A 147 8.57 -0.95 19.95
N ASN A 148 8.61 -0.34 21.09
CA ASN A 148 7.44 0.05 21.88
C ASN A 148 7.09 1.54 21.71
N SER A 149 7.62 2.20 20.68
CA SER A 149 7.40 3.63 20.43
C SER A 149 5.97 4.00 20.06
N ASP A 150 5.21 3.03 19.51
CA ASP A 150 3.79 3.20 19.17
C ASP A 150 2.91 2.49 20.21
N PRO A 151 2.08 3.23 20.98
CA PRO A 151 1.22 2.61 22.00
C PRO A 151 0.09 1.76 21.44
N TYR A 152 -0.17 1.83 20.14
CA TYR A 152 -1.26 1.11 19.47
C TYR A 152 -0.80 -0.10 18.67
N ASN A 153 0.48 -0.16 18.31
CA ASN A 153 1.05 -1.23 17.52
C ASN A 153 2.32 -1.77 18.17
N GLU A 154 2.36 -3.08 18.34
CA GLU A 154 3.58 -3.78 18.73
C GLU A 154 4.43 -4.02 17.48
N PHE A 155 5.61 -3.46 17.43
CA PHE A 155 6.59 -3.70 16.38
C PHE A 155 7.75 -4.54 16.89
N MET A 156 8.24 -5.41 16.03
CA MET A 156 9.40 -6.22 16.29
C MET A 156 10.31 -6.20 15.07
N TRP A 157 11.55 -5.82 15.26
CA TRP A 157 12.58 -5.98 14.23
C TRP A 157 13.28 -7.32 14.42
N ILE A 158 13.42 -8.07 13.35
CA ILE A 158 14.21 -9.31 13.29
C ILE A 158 15.27 -9.11 12.24
N ARG A 159 16.53 -9.30 12.65
CA ARG A 159 17.67 -9.17 11.75
C ARG A 159 18.50 -10.45 11.80
N ASP A 160 18.84 -11.01 10.64
CA ASP A 160 19.72 -12.16 10.59
C ASP A 160 21.21 -11.76 10.56
N SER A 161 22.10 -12.76 10.70
CA SER A 161 23.55 -12.57 10.68
C SER A 161 24.10 -12.02 9.35
N ASN A 162 23.33 -12.03 8.28
CA ASN A 162 23.65 -11.41 6.99
C ASN A 162 23.14 -9.99 6.86
N GLY A 163 22.48 -9.43 7.88
CA GLY A 163 21.95 -8.07 7.92
C GLY A 163 20.58 -7.91 7.27
N VAL A 164 19.92 -8.98 6.80
CA VAL A 164 18.56 -8.92 6.28
C VAL A 164 17.60 -8.61 7.43
N SER A 165 16.80 -7.56 7.27
CA SER A 165 15.92 -7.05 8.32
C SER A 165 14.46 -7.18 7.93
N ILE A 166 13.65 -7.64 8.87
CA ILE A 166 12.18 -7.74 8.75
C ILE A 166 11.56 -6.99 9.94
N LYS A 167 10.69 -6.04 9.65
CA LYS A 167 9.81 -5.41 10.63
C LYS A 167 8.53 -6.22 10.69
N VAL A 168 8.18 -6.75 11.85
CA VAL A 168 6.91 -7.47 12.06
C VAL A 168 5.97 -6.57 12.84
N GLU A 169 4.76 -6.40 12.32
CA GLU A 169 3.72 -5.58 12.93
C GLU A 169 2.50 -6.43 13.27
N TYR A 170 1.95 -6.18 14.45
CA TYR A 170 0.68 -6.75 14.84
C TYR A 170 -0.42 -5.74 14.50
N ASN A 171 -1.02 -5.87 13.32
CA ASN A 171 -2.09 -5.00 12.86
C ASN A 171 -3.44 -5.47 13.44
N TRP A 172 -3.64 -5.21 14.73
CA TRP A 172 -4.90 -5.53 15.42
C TRP A 172 -5.99 -4.49 15.19
N TRP A 173 -5.61 -3.30 14.73
CA TRP A 173 -6.47 -2.15 14.56
C TRP A 173 -6.68 -1.92 13.07
N PHE A 174 -7.83 -2.31 12.56
CA PHE A 174 -8.24 -1.91 11.24
C PHE A 174 -9.16 -0.71 11.33
N HIS A 175 -8.94 0.23 10.42
CA HIS A 175 -9.93 1.24 10.13
C HIS A 175 -11.17 0.54 9.55
N GLN A 176 -12.32 1.07 9.85
CA GLN A 176 -13.50 0.72 9.09
C GLN A 176 -13.20 1.08 7.63
N GLY A 177 -13.37 0.13 6.71
CA GLY A 177 -13.10 0.37 5.29
C GLY A 177 -14.01 1.44 4.72
N SER A 178 -13.58 2.06 3.62
CA SER A 178 -14.39 3.05 2.90
C SER A 178 -15.62 2.42 2.25
N ILE A 179 -15.62 1.11 2.02
CA ILE A 179 -16.70 0.37 1.35
C ILE A 179 -17.54 -0.35 2.39
N ILE A 180 -18.85 -0.16 2.29
CA ILE A 180 -19.88 -0.81 3.09
C ILE A 180 -20.61 -1.80 2.18
N GLN A 181 -20.63 -3.08 2.54
CA GLN A 181 -21.38 -4.11 1.81
C GLN A 181 -22.69 -4.42 2.52
N ASP A 182 -23.77 -4.30 1.79
CA ASP A 182 -25.06 -4.85 2.19
C ASP A 182 -25.04 -6.37 1.92
N LEU A 183 -25.15 -7.16 2.98
CA LEU A 183 -25.07 -8.62 2.89
C LEU A 183 -26.32 -9.27 2.28
N GLU A 184 -27.48 -8.59 2.30
CA GLU A 184 -28.72 -9.09 1.71
C GLU A 184 -28.76 -8.85 0.21
N THR A 185 -28.45 -7.63 -0.21
CA THR A 185 -28.50 -7.24 -1.62
C THR A 185 -27.19 -7.48 -2.37
N GLN A 186 -26.10 -7.76 -1.65
CA GLN A 186 -24.73 -7.86 -2.17
C GLN A 186 -24.25 -6.58 -2.90
N ARG A 187 -24.90 -5.46 -2.65
CA ARG A 187 -24.51 -4.15 -3.20
C ARG A 187 -23.54 -3.44 -2.28
N PHE A 188 -22.83 -2.50 -2.85
CA PHE A 188 -21.85 -1.69 -2.12
C PHE A 188 -22.33 -0.24 -2.01
N SER A 189 -21.98 0.39 -0.92
CA SER A 189 -22.17 1.82 -0.68
C SER A 189 -20.92 2.42 -0.06
N LEU A 190 -20.86 3.75 -0.02
CA LEU A 190 -19.77 4.51 0.59
C LEU A 190 -20.29 5.27 1.81
N HIS A 191 -19.36 5.68 2.67
CA HIS A 191 -19.67 6.65 3.72
C HIS A 191 -20.12 7.98 3.10
N ASN A 192 -20.87 8.75 3.87
CA ASN A 192 -21.22 10.12 3.55
C ASN A 192 -20.83 11.00 4.75
N SER A 193 -19.53 11.05 4.98
CA SER A 193 -18.92 11.68 6.15
C SER A 193 -18.67 13.18 5.96
N ASP A 194 -18.50 13.88 7.07
CA ASP A 194 -17.89 15.20 7.06
C ASP A 194 -16.42 15.08 6.59
N VAL A 195 -16.08 15.85 5.57
CA VAL A 195 -14.79 15.81 4.87
C VAL A 195 -13.62 16.07 5.83
N ASP A 196 -13.75 17.10 6.66
CA ASP A 196 -12.66 17.54 7.54
C ASP A 196 -12.47 16.55 8.70
N ARG A 197 -13.55 16.01 9.26
CA ARG A 197 -13.48 14.98 10.31
C ARG A 197 -12.91 13.68 9.78
N ALA A 198 -13.37 13.22 8.61
CA ALA A 198 -12.83 12.03 7.99
C ALA A 198 -11.33 12.18 7.69
N HIS A 199 -10.92 13.32 7.14
CA HIS A 199 -9.52 13.60 6.88
C HIS A 199 -8.68 13.74 8.16
N ALA A 200 -9.17 14.46 9.17
CA ALA A 200 -8.46 14.62 10.44
C ALA A 200 -8.13 13.29 11.10
N ASN A 201 -9.05 12.32 11.01
CA ASN A 201 -8.90 10.97 11.57
C ASN A 201 -8.28 9.96 10.61
N CYS A 202 -7.89 10.36 9.39
CA CYS A 202 -7.33 9.45 8.39
C CYS A 202 -5.87 9.10 8.72
N SER A 203 -5.58 7.81 8.94
CA SER A 203 -4.20 7.30 9.08
C SER A 203 -3.42 7.33 7.77
N MET A 204 -4.13 7.41 6.63
CA MET A 204 -3.54 7.36 5.29
C MET A 204 -3.30 8.75 4.69
N LYS A 205 -3.50 9.83 5.44
CA LYS A 205 -3.40 11.22 4.92
C LYS A 205 -2.03 11.59 4.36
N THR A 206 -0.99 10.85 4.70
CA THR A 206 0.37 11.01 4.18
C THR A 206 0.85 9.82 3.32
N CYS A 207 -0.04 8.88 2.98
CA CYS A 207 0.27 7.70 2.18
C CYS A 207 -0.12 7.93 0.71
N TYR A 208 0.66 8.74 0.01
CA TYR A 208 0.47 9.01 -1.42
C TYR A 208 0.73 7.76 -2.24
N THR A 209 -0.04 7.56 -3.31
CA THR A 209 0.00 6.29 -4.02
C THR A 209 0.33 6.49 -5.50
N PHE A 210 1.38 5.83 -5.97
CA PHE A 210 1.61 5.58 -7.39
C PHE A 210 0.85 4.33 -7.82
N MET A 211 0.04 4.48 -8.85
CA MET A 211 -0.71 3.41 -9.48
C MET A 211 -0.93 3.75 -10.95
N HIS A 212 -0.75 2.78 -11.85
CA HIS A 212 -0.89 2.96 -13.30
C HIS A 212 -0.08 4.16 -13.84
N GLY A 213 1.14 4.38 -13.30
CA GLY A 213 2.02 5.47 -13.71
C GLY A 213 1.59 6.87 -13.27
N LYS A 214 0.56 7.01 -12.47
CA LYS A 214 0.00 8.28 -11.99
C LYS A 214 0.11 8.38 -10.47
N LEU A 215 0.24 9.62 -9.97
CA LEU A 215 0.28 9.91 -8.53
C LEU A 215 -1.10 10.32 -8.05
N TYR A 216 -1.58 9.63 -7.02
CA TYR A 216 -2.84 9.87 -6.33
C TYR A 216 -2.60 10.35 -4.91
N LYS A 217 -3.55 11.10 -4.35
CA LYS A 217 -3.52 11.49 -2.94
C LYS A 217 -3.43 10.28 -2.01
N CYS A 218 -4.20 9.25 -2.28
CA CYS A 218 -4.19 7.99 -1.51
C CYS A 218 -4.74 6.83 -2.35
N GLY A 219 -4.57 5.60 -1.85
CA GLY A 219 -5.03 4.40 -2.54
C GLY A 219 -6.54 4.30 -2.70
N VAL A 220 -7.34 4.82 -1.74
CA VAL A 220 -8.81 4.78 -1.84
C VAL A 220 -9.27 5.56 -3.07
N VAL A 221 -8.79 6.80 -3.24
CA VAL A 221 -9.18 7.65 -4.37
C VAL A 221 -8.76 7.05 -5.71
N GLY A 222 -7.59 6.39 -5.74
CA GLY A 222 -7.10 5.76 -6.96
C GLY A 222 -7.84 4.47 -7.34
N LEU A 223 -8.24 3.68 -6.34
CA LEU A 223 -8.84 2.36 -6.55
C LEU A 223 -10.36 2.38 -6.70
N LEU A 224 -11.01 3.41 -6.15
CA LEU A 224 -12.46 3.46 -6.10
C LEU A 224 -13.14 3.45 -7.48
N PRO A 225 -12.64 4.17 -8.52
CA PRO A 225 -13.20 4.08 -9.87
C PRO A 225 -13.15 2.65 -10.44
N GLU A 226 -11.99 1.99 -10.36
CA GLU A 226 -11.77 0.64 -10.86
C GLU A 226 -12.62 -0.40 -10.09
N PHE A 227 -12.78 -0.22 -8.78
CA PHE A 227 -13.63 -1.09 -7.98
C PHE A 227 -15.11 -0.92 -8.35
N ALA A 228 -15.57 0.32 -8.57
CA ALA A 228 -16.94 0.63 -8.95
C ALA A 228 -17.32 0.06 -10.34
N GLU A 229 -16.34 -0.11 -11.22
CA GLU A 229 -16.55 -0.79 -12.53
C GLU A 229 -16.73 -2.30 -12.37
N GLN A 230 -16.14 -2.91 -11.36
CA GLN A 230 -16.17 -4.36 -11.14
C GLN A 230 -17.35 -4.84 -10.29
N TYR A 231 -17.94 -3.96 -9.51
CA TYR A 231 -18.96 -4.31 -8.52
C TYR A 231 -20.14 -3.36 -8.53
N PRO A 232 -21.37 -3.87 -8.22
CA PRO A 232 -22.57 -3.04 -8.17
C PRO A 232 -22.53 -2.10 -6.96
N PHE A 233 -22.53 -0.80 -7.23
CA PHE A 233 -22.54 0.26 -6.23
C PHE A 233 -23.86 0.99 -6.18
N ASP A 234 -24.31 1.32 -4.98
CA ASP A 234 -25.39 2.28 -4.73
C ASP A 234 -24.76 3.68 -4.57
N LEU A 235 -24.58 4.36 -5.69
CA LEU A 235 -24.02 5.70 -5.75
C LEU A 235 -25.06 6.68 -6.29
N SER A 236 -25.16 7.84 -5.62
CA SER A 236 -25.85 8.99 -6.19
C SER A 236 -25.12 9.50 -7.44
N GLU A 237 -25.81 10.20 -8.33
CA GLU A 237 -25.16 10.86 -9.48
C GLU A 237 -24.04 11.80 -9.05
N GLN A 238 -24.23 12.51 -7.94
CA GLN A 238 -23.23 13.41 -7.37
C GLN A 238 -21.98 12.65 -6.90
N ASP A 239 -22.14 11.48 -6.26
CA ASP A 239 -21.01 10.67 -5.81
C ASP A 239 -20.27 10.04 -7.00
N GLN A 240 -20.99 9.61 -8.02
CA GLN A 240 -20.39 9.14 -9.28
C GLN A 240 -19.53 10.23 -9.93
N GLN A 241 -20.07 11.44 -10.06
CA GLN A 241 -19.34 12.58 -10.60
C GLN A 241 -18.10 12.91 -9.76
N LEU A 242 -18.22 12.82 -8.43
CA LEU A 242 -17.10 13.10 -7.52
C LEU A 242 -16.00 12.04 -7.64
N ILE A 243 -16.35 10.76 -7.81
CA ILE A 243 -15.38 9.68 -8.02
C ILE A 243 -14.67 9.85 -9.37
N GLN A 244 -15.42 10.08 -10.44
CA GLN A 244 -14.90 10.21 -11.80
C GLN A 244 -14.16 11.53 -12.02
N GLY A 245 -14.54 12.57 -11.30
CA GLY A 245 -13.94 13.91 -11.41
C GLY A 245 -12.57 14.06 -10.73
N TYR A 246 -12.08 13.04 -10.01
CA TYR A 246 -10.74 13.11 -9.43
C TYR A 246 -9.67 12.98 -10.51
N VAL A 247 -8.78 13.98 -10.58
CA VAL A 247 -7.69 14.02 -11.55
C VAL A 247 -6.36 13.70 -10.87
N PRO A 248 -5.76 12.53 -11.11
CA PRO A 248 -4.43 12.21 -10.60
C PRO A 248 -3.36 13.01 -11.34
N LEU A 249 -2.22 13.22 -10.69
CA LEU A 249 -1.08 13.85 -11.33
C LEU A 249 -0.39 12.88 -12.30
N THR A 250 -0.16 13.34 -13.54
CA THR A 250 0.57 12.59 -14.55
C THR A 250 2.02 13.05 -14.67
N VAL A 251 2.88 12.21 -15.21
CA VAL A 251 4.31 12.52 -15.41
C VAL A 251 4.53 13.66 -16.41
N ASP A 252 3.61 13.84 -17.37
CA ASP A 252 3.72 14.85 -18.41
C ASP A 252 3.11 16.21 -18.01
N ALA A 253 2.54 16.34 -16.79
CA ALA A 253 2.13 17.64 -16.25
C ALA A 253 3.32 18.59 -16.13
N ASP A 254 3.11 19.87 -16.26
CA ASP A 254 4.18 20.87 -16.10
C ASP A 254 4.70 20.93 -14.65
N VAL A 255 5.84 21.60 -14.47
CA VAL A 255 6.54 21.65 -13.19
C VAL A 255 5.72 22.38 -12.12
N GLU A 256 5.03 23.44 -12.47
CA GLU A 256 4.25 24.22 -11.49
C GLU A 256 2.99 23.45 -11.06
N SER A 257 2.30 22.78 -11.99
CA SER A 257 1.21 21.85 -11.68
C SER A 257 1.65 20.73 -10.75
N LYS A 258 2.86 20.17 -10.96
CA LYS A 258 3.42 19.15 -10.06
C LYS A 258 3.68 19.69 -8.66
N LYS A 259 4.29 20.86 -8.56
CA LYS A 259 4.58 21.50 -7.26
C LYS A 259 3.28 21.79 -6.49
N GLU A 260 2.28 22.35 -7.17
CA GLU A 260 1.00 22.68 -6.53
C GLU A 260 0.28 21.40 -6.10
N PHE A 261 0.19 20.38 -6.96
CA PHE A 261 -0.42 19.10 -6.60
C PHE A 261 0.25 18.49 -5.35
N ILE A 262 1.59 18.45 -5.32
CA ILE A 262 2.36 17.88 -4.20
C ILE A 262 2.17 18.70 -2.92
N LYS A 263 2.08 20.01 -3.01
CA LYS A 263 1.80 20.92 -1.89
C LYS A 263 0.40 20.66 -1.30
N GLU A 264 -0.59 20.37 -2.16
CA GLU A 264 -1.97 20.12 -1.74
C GLU A 264 -2.23 18.69 -1.26
N LEU A 265 -1.30 17.75 -1.51
CA LEU A 265 -1.47 16.35 -1.08
C LEU A 265 -1.81 16.16 0.41
N PRO A 266 -1.27 16.92 1.38
CA PRO A 266 -1.63 16.79 2.79
C PRO A 266 -3.05 17.25 3.12
N ASN A 267 -3.69 18.07 2.27
CA ASN A 267 -4.96 18.72 2.56
C ASN A 267 -6.15 17.77 2.32
N ALA A 268 -7.27 18.02 2.96
CA ALA A 268 -8.52 17.33 2.69
C ALA A 268 -8.98 17.56 1.24
N ILE A 269 -9.63 16.57 0.65
CA ILE A 269 -10.29 16.66 -0.65
C ILE A 269 -11.73 16.17 -0.51
N SER A 270 -12.60 16.59 -1.43
CA SER A 270 -14.02 16.24 -1.37
C SER A 270 -14.29 14.75 -1.28
N GLN A 271 -13.42 13.90 -1.86
CA GLN A 271 -13.52 12.44 -1.81
C GLN A 271 -13.24 11.86 -0.40
N CYS A 272 -12.71 12.65 0.55
CA CYS A 272 -12.55 12.21 1.93
C CYS A 272 -13.90 11.86 2.59
N LYS A 273 -15.02 12.41 2.08
CA LYS A 273 -16.37 12.03 2.53
C LYS A 273 -16.67 10.53 2.41
N PHE A 274 -15.99 9.82 1.53
CA PHE A 274 -16.17 8.37 1.34
C PHE A 274 -15.47 7.51 2.37
N CYS A 275 -14.75 8.11 3.31
CA CYS A 275 -14.05 7.42 4.39
C CYS A 275 -14.77 7.63 5.74
N PRO A 276 -14.61 6.72 6.71
CA PRO A 276 -15.24 6.88 8.03
C PRO A 276 -14.67 8.07 8.80
N GLU A 277 -15.51 8.74 9.59
CA GLU A 277 -15.11 9.86 10.46
C GLU A 277 -14.39 9.42 11.73
N THR A 278 -14.62 8.18 12.17
CA THR A 278 -14.12 7.69 13.45
C THR A 278 -13.42 6.35 13.29
N TYR A 279 -12.35 6.20 14.04
CA TYR A 279 -11.78 4.90 14.31
C TYR A 279 -12.67 4.20 15.33
N ASN A 280 -13.50 3.26 14.89
CA ASN A 280 -14.06 2.31 15.81
C ASN A 280 -12.91 1.42 16.26
N GLY A 281 -12.35 1.68 17.45
CA GLY A 281 -11.27 0.91 18.06
C GLY A 281 -11.63 -0.54 18.40
N LYS A 282 -12.56 -1.15 17.67
CA LYS A 282 -12.85 -2.57 17.71
C LYS A 282 -11.73 -3.30 17.00
N GLN A 283 -11.06 -4.17 17.71
CA GLN A 283 -10.16 -5.15 17.11
C GLN A 283 -10.95 -5.97 16.10
N ILE A 284 -10.69 -5.77 14.82
CA ILE A 284 -11.32 -6.52 13.76
C ILE A 284 -10.47 -7.76 13.53
N PHE A 285 -10.97 -8.93 13.91
CA PHE A 285 -10.22 -10.20 13.88
C PHE A 285 -10.55 -11.08 12.69
N ALA A 286 -11.45 -10.66 11.82
CA ALA A 286 -11.92 -11.49 10.74
C ALA A 286 -10.95 -11.42 9.54
N VAL A 287 -10.05 -12.38 9.50
CA VAL A 287 -9.22 -12.64 8.31
C VAL A 287 -9.55 -14.05 7.85
N GLU A 288 -10.26 -14.16 6.74
CA GLU A 288 -10.47 -15.43 6.07
C GLU A 288 -9.33 -15.67 5.07
N LYS A 289 -8.75 -16.87 5.15
CA LYS A 289 -7.81 -17.33 4.13
C LYS A 289 -8.61 -17.65 2.86
N ARG A 290 -8.24 -17.03 1.76
CA ARG A 290 -8.80 -17.37 0.45
C ARG A 290 -7.94 -18.41 -0.24
N GLU A 291 -8.57 -19.40 -0.85
CA GLU A 291 -7.90 -20.22 -1.85
C GLU A 291 -7.81 -19.42 -3.15
N ILE A 292 -6.59 -19.08 -3.55
CA ILE A 292 -6.34 -18.51 -4.86
C ILE A 292 -6.18 -19.69 -5.80
N LYS A 293 -7.16 -19.88 -6.67
CA LYS A 293 -6.96 -20.69 -7.86
C LYS A 293 -6.22 -19.82 -8.85
N CYS A 294 -4.94 -20.13 -9.05
CA CYS A 294 -4.10 -19.55 -10.10
C CYS A 294 -4.64 -19.93 -11.47
#